data_8672c657dc775b977917b327bf29be26
#
_entry.id   8672c657dc775b977917b327bf29be26
#
_cell.length_a   1.000
_cell.length_b   1.000
_cell.length_c   1.000
_cell.angle_alpha   90.00
_cell.angle_beta   90.00
_cell.angle_gamma   90.00
#
_symmetry.space_group_name_H-M   'P 1'
#
loop_
_entity.id
_entity.type
_entity.pdbx_description
1 polymer ?
#
loop_
_entity_poly.entity_id
_entity_poly.type
_entity_poly.pdbx_seq_one_letter_code
_entity_poly.pdbx_strand_id
1 'polypeptide(L)'
;MNFKELLAVSKVFIIKPRYILPTYRATIETIRICDDLYKKEHHKNGKENAFRHALWNYLICQKCFKISKSVEAARIWSDHFTGLHEKLSPNKKLAKAMDLHNNRFGQALFKGNDISTEKIILLFQEKMKVAIKVSKVEEIEITKDKLVY
;
A
#
# COMPACT_ATOMS: atom_id res chain seq x y z
N MET A 1 13.02 -16.54 0.57
CA MET A 1 12.86 -15.92 1.92
C MET A 1 13.91 -16.53 2.83
N ASN A 2 14.84 -15.75 3.35
CA ASN A 2 15.89 -16.23 4.24
C ASN A 2 15.38 -16.30 5.70
N PHE A 3 16.16 -16.93 6.61
CA PHE A 3 15.77 -17.11 8.01
C PHE A 3 15.51 -15.78 8.76
N LYS A 4 16.25 -14.71 8.44
CA LYS A 4 16.05 -13.38 9.03
C LYS A 4 14.74 -12.74 8.56
N GLU A 5 14.38 -12.94 7.30
CA GLU A 5 13.10 -12.49 6.73
C GLU A 5 11.93 -13.23 7.38
N LEU A 6 12.05 -14.55 7.56
CA LEU A 6 11.04 -15.36 8.24
C LEU A 6 10.84 -14.91 9.69
N LEU A 7 11.93 -14.64 10.42
CA LEU A 7 11.88 -14.12 11.79
C LEU A 7 11.26 -12.71 11.85
N ALA A 8 11.56 -11.84 10.90
CA ALA A 8 10.98 -10.49 10.85
C ALA A 8 9.47 -10.54 10.60
N VAL A 9 9.02 -11.39 9.67
CA VAL A 9 7.60 -11.62 9.39
C VAL A 9 6.89 -12.24 10.58
N SER A 10 7.48 -13.26 11.22
CA SER A 10 6.89 -13.92 12.40
C SER A 10 6.72 -12.99 13.59
N LYS A 11 7.67 -12.06 13.82
CA LYS A 11 7.54 -11.03 14.88
C LYS A 11 6.33 -10.12 14.65
N VAL A 12 6.06 -9.72 13.41
CA VAL A 12 4.88 -8.90 13.09
C VAL A 12 3.59 -9.65 13.43
N PHE A 13 3.54 -10.95 13.14
CA PHE A 13 2.38 -11.79 13.47
C PHE A 13 2.16 -11.95 14.97
N ILE A 14 3.24 -12.02 15.77
CA ILE A 14 3.15 -12.14 17.24
C ILE A 14 2.68 -10.82 17.88
N ILE A 15 3.12 -9.66 17.36
CA ILE A 15 2.85 -8.35 17.98
C ILE A 15 1.36 -7.96 17.92
N LYS A 16 0.69 -8.20 16.79
CA LYS A 16 -0.74 -7.83 16.60
C LYS A 16 -1.50 -8.87 15.77
N PRO A 17 -1.73 -10.07 16.32
CA PRO A 17 -2.33 -11.18 15.57
C PRO A 17 -3.73 -10.85 15.02
N ARG A 18 -4.50 -9.98 15.69
CA ARG A 18 -5.84 -9.56 15.25
C ARG A 18 -5.86 -8.81 13.92
N TYR A 19 -4.74 -8.23 13.49
CA TYR A 19 -4.64 -7.51 12.21
C TYR A 19 -4.20 -8.40 11.03
N ILE A 20 -3.79 -9.64 11.28
CA ILE A 20 -3.30 -10.55 10.24
C ILE A 20 -4.39 -10.83 9.21
N LEU A 21 -5.55 -11.30 9.66
CA LEU A 21 -6.64 -11.65 8.76
C LEU A 21 -7.19 -10.45 7.97
N PRO A 22 -7.42 -9.28 8.58
CA PRO A 22 -7.75 -8.06 7.84
C PRO A 22 -6.71 -7.68 6.79
N THR A 23 -5.43 -7.77 7.12
CA THR A 23 -4.33 -7.46 6.19
C THR A 23 -4.28 -8.45 5.03
N TYR A 24 -4.41 -9.75 5.32
CA TYR A 24 -4.50 -10.78 4.29
C TYR A 24 -5.68 -10.54 3.34
N ARG A 25 -6.88 -10.25 3.89
CA ARG A 25 -8.08 -9.95 3.08
C ARG A 25 -7.88 -8.71 2.21
N ALA A 26 -7.26 -7.66 2.75
CA ALA A 26 -6.92 -6.46 1.98
C ALA A 26 -5.95 -6.78 0.83
N THR A 27 -4.96 -7.61 1.08
CA THR A 27 -3.98 -8.03 0.08
C THR A 27 -4.63 -8.79 -1.07
N ILE A 28 -5.45 -9.81 -0.77
CA ILE A 28 -6.15 -10.61 -1.80
C ILE A 28 -7.14 -9.74 -2.59
N GLU A 29 -7.88 -8.86 -1.92
CA GLU A 29 -8.81 -7.96 -2.59
C GLU A 29 -8.08 -6.98 -3.52
N THR A 30 -6.95 -6.42 -3.08
CA THR A 30 -6.13 -5.54 -3.92
C THR A 30 -5.62 -6.26 -5.16
N ILE A 31 -5.06 -7.46 -5.01
CA ILE A 31 -4.55 -8.25 -6.14
C ILE A 31 -5.68 -8.52 -7.13
N ARG A 32 -6.84 -8.99 -6.66
CA ARG A 32 -7.99 -9.26 -7.52
C ARG A 32 -8.44 -8.02 -8.30
N ILE A 33 -8.59 -6.88 -7.63
CA ILE A 33 -8.97 -5.62 -8.29
C ILE A 33 -7.94 -5.22 -9.35
N CYS A 34 -6.66 -5.30 -9.03
CA CYS A 34 -5.60 -4.92 -9.98
C CYS A 34 -5.49 -5.89 -11.16
N ASP A 35 -5.68 -7.21 -10.94
CA ASP A 35 -5.72 -8.20 -12.02
C ASP A 35 -6.91 -7.97 -12.95
N ASP A 36 -8.08 -7.66 -12.39
CA ASP A 36 -9.30 -7.38 -13.16
C ASP A 36 -9.15 -6.11 -14.01
N LEU A 37 -8.57 -5.04 -13.45
CA LEU A 37 -8.44 -3.74 -14.11
C LEU A 37 -7.23 -3.64 -15.04
N TYR A 38 -6.10 -4.18 -14.64
CA TYR A 38 -4.80 -3.91 -15.27
C TYR A 38 -4.03 -5.18 -15.66
N LYS A 39 -4.57 -6.35 -15.41
CA LYS A 39 -3.93 -7.64 -15.68
C LYS A 39 -2.53 -7.67 -15.06
N LYS A 40 -1.49 -7.96 -15.86
CA LYS A 40 -0.09 -8.03 -15.37
C LYS A 40 0.63 -6.68 -15.31
N GLU A 41 0.02 -5.58 -15.79
CA GLU A 41 0.70 -4.27 -15.84
C GLU A 41 1.02 -3.73 -14.45
N HIS A 42 0.17 -4.03 -13.44
CA HIS A 42 0.40 -3.60 -12.06
C HIS A 42 1.62 -4.26 -11.38
N HIS A 43 2.24 -5.26 -12.01
CA HIS A 43 3.50 -5.85 -11.54
C HIS A 43 4.75 -5.13 -12.06
N LYS A 44 4.59 -4.18 -12.99
CA LYS A 44 5.66 -3.32 -13.50
C LYS A 44 5.78 -2.06 -12.63
N ASN A 45 6.73 -1.16 -12.96
CA ASN A 45 6.94 0.10 -12.24
C ASN A 45 6.18 1.29 -12.88
N GLY A 46 4.94 1.06 -13.31
CA GLY A 46 4.09 2.06 -13.94
C GLY A 46 3.04 2.64 -13.00
N LYS A 47 2.13 3.42 -13.58
CA LYS A 47 0.98 4.02 -12.84
C LYS A 47 0.11 2.97 -12.16
N GLU A 48 -0.02 1.81 -12.78
CA GLU A 48 -0.81 0.67 -12.27
C GLU A 48 -0.17 0.09 -10.99
N ASN A 49 1.15 0.08 -10.92
CA ASN A 49 1.87 -0.29 -9.69
C ASN A 49 1.66 0.75 -8.58
N ALA A 50 1.72 2.03 -8.93
CA ALA A 50 1.43 3.12 -7.98
C ALA A 50 -0.01 3.02 -7.43
N PHE A 51 -0.99 2.77 -8.29
CA PHE A 51 -2.38 2.50 -7.92
C PHE A 51 -2.45 1.31 -6.95
N ARG A 52 -1.80 0.18 -7.27
CA ARG A 52 -1.81 -1.03 -6.43
C ARG A 52 -1.29 -0.75 -5.02
N HIS A 53 -0.14 -0.07 -4.89
CA HIS A 53 0.46 0.22 -3.59
C HIS A 53 -0.43 1.14 -2.73
N ALA A 54 -1.00 2.16 -3.34
CA ALA A 54 -1.90 3.08 -2.64
C ALA A 54 -3.22 2.40 -2.23
N LEU A 55 -3.86 1.67 -3.14
CA LEU A 55 -5.08 0.92 -2.86
C LEU A 55 -4.87 -0.12 -1.75
N TRP A 56 -3.78 -0.88 -1.82
CA TRP A 56 -3.44 -1.89 -0.83
C TRP A 56 -3.36 -1.31 0.58
N ASN A 57 -2.64 -0.21 0.73
CA ASN A 57 -2.49 0.46 2.02
C ASN A 57 -3.80 1.08 2.53
N TYR A 58 -4.59 1.67 1.64
CA TYR A 58 -5.92 2.15 1.99
C TYR A 58 -6.81 1.03 2.53
N LEU A 59 -6.88 -0.11 1.82
CA LEU A 59 -7.69 -1.27 2.22
C LEU A 59 -7.20 -1.92 3.51
N ILE A 60 -5.88 -1.97 3.74
CA ILE A 60 -5.34 -2.41 5.04
C ILE A 60 -5.86 -1.49 6.15
N CYS A 61 -5.75 -0.16 5.97
CA CYS A 61 -6.23 0.80 6.95
C CYS A 61 -7.73 0.63 7.20
N GLN A 62 -8.54 0.53 6.15
CA GLN A 62 -10.00 0.37 6.26
C GLN A 62 -10.38 -0.90 7.04
N LYS A 63 -9.77 -2.05 6.70
CA LYS A 63 -10.10 -3.33 7.35
C LYS A 63 -9.59 -3.39 8.80
N CYS A 64 -8.40 -2.88 9.06
CA CYS A 64 -7.85 -2.83 10.42
C CYS A 64 -8.58 -1.81 11.31
N PHE A 65 -9.08 -0.70 10.75
CA PHE A 65 -9.91 0.27 11.46
C PHE A 65 -11.20 -0.34 12.01
N LYS A 66 -11.81 -1.30 11.31
CA LYS A 66 -13.01 -2.00 11.80
C LYS A 66 -12.79 -2.69 13.15
N ILE A 67 -11.53 -3.05 13.45
CA ILE A 67 -11.12 -3.68 14.71
C ILE A 67 -10.63 -2.64 15.73
N SER A 68 -9.73 -1.75 15.32
CA SER A 68 -9.07 -0.79 16.21
C SER A 68 -9.95 0.39 16.62
N LYS A 69 -10.90 0.77 15.76
CA LYS A 69 -11.68 2.02 15.85
C LYS A 69 -10.81 3.29 15.89
N SER A 70 -9.54 3.17 15.52
CA SER A 70 -8.55 4.25 15.48
C SER A 70 -7.90 4.33 14.09
N VAL A 71 -8.03 5.48 13.44
CA VAL A 71 -7.39 5.76 12.13
C VAL A 71 -5.88 5.71 12.28
N GLU A 72 -5.36 6.30 13.33
CA GLU A 72 -3.92 6.32 13.61
C GLU A 72 -3.36 4.91 13.82
N ALA A 73 -4.01 4.08 14.65
CA ALA A 73 -3.58 2.71 14.89
C ALA A 73 -3.60 1.87 13.59
N ALA A 74 -4.60 2.07 12.73
CA ALA A 74 -4.69 1.39 11.44
C ALA A 74 -3.57 1.83 10.47
N ARG A 75 -3.25 3.14 10.43
CA ARG A 75 -2.16 3.68 9.62
C ARG A 75 -0.79 3.20 10.10
N ILE A 76 -0.53 3.25 11.41
CA ILE A 76 0.73 2.76 12.00
C ILE A 76 0.93 1.27 11.66
N TRP A 77 -0.12 0.46 11.75
CA TRP A 77 -0.03 -0.94 11.37
C TRP A 77 0.27 -1.11 9.88
N SER A 78 -0.45 -0.40 9.02
CA SER A 78 -0.23 -0.47 7.57
C SER A 78 1.19 -0.07 7.19
N ASP A 79 1.70 1.05 7.74
CA ASP A 79 3.07 1.52 7.49
C ASP A 79 4.11 0.50 7.95
N HIS A 80 3.93 -0.07 9.15
CA HIS A 80 4.84 -1.09 9.68
C HIS A 80 4.85 -2.35 8.81
N PHE A 81 3.67 -2.87 8.45
CA PHE A 81 3.55 -4.09 7.67
C PHE A 81 4.08 -3.92 6.24
N THR A 82 3.66 -2.87 5.54
CA THR A 82 4.09 -2.64 4.16
C THR A 82 5.52 -2.12 4.08
N GLY A 83 5.98 -1.35 5.06
CA GLY A 83 7.39 -0.96 5.19
C GLY A 83 8.32 -2.17 5.36
N LEU A 84 7.92 -3.18 6.13
CA LEU A 84 8.66 -4.43 6.23
C LEU A 84 8.68 -5.19 4.88
N HIS A 85 7.54 -5.24 4.18
CA HIS A 85 7.46 -5.82 2.84
C HIS A 85 8.47 -5.17 1.87
N GLU A 86 8.51 -3.82 1.82
CA GLU A 86 9.45 -3.10 0.96
C GLU A 86 10.92 -3.31 1.39
N LYS A 87 11.18 -3.39 2.69
CA LYS A 87 12.53 -3.67 3.19
C LYS A 87 13.04 -5.04 2.76
N LEU A 88 12.17 -6.03 2.71
CA LEU A 88 12.51 -7.40 2.31
C LEU A 88 12.47 -7.62 0.79
N SER A 89 11.85 -6.71 0.05
CA SER A 89 11.78 -6.78 -1.40
C SER A 89 13.16 -6.60 -2.05
N PRO A 90 13.50 -7.35 -3.11
CA PRO A 90 14.77 -7.20 -3.85
C PRO A 90 14.82 -6.00 -4.78
N ASN A 91 13.81 -5.14 -4.78
CA ASN A 91 13.67 -4.00 -5.68
C ASN A 91 14.84 -2.99 -5.58
N LYS A 92 15.12 -2.29 -6.67
CA LYS A 92 16.10 -1.20 -6.73
C LYS A 92 15.68 -0.02 -5.83
N LYS A 93 16.65 0.80 -5.42
CA LYS A 93 16.45 1.93 -4.49
C LYS A 93 15.32 2.87 -4.91
N LEU A 94 15.27 3.28 -6.19
CA LEU A 94 14.20 4.16 -6.69
C LEU A 94 12.83 3.49 -6.62
N ALA A 95 12.71 2.23 -7.06
CA ALA A 95 11.45 1.47 -6.98
C ALA A 95 10.95 1.36 -5.54
N LYS A 96 11.82 1.01 -4.60
CA LYS A 96 11.45 0.99 -3.16
C LYS A 96 10.97 2.34 -2.65
N ALA A 97 11.63 3.42 -3.03
CA ALA A 97 11.25 4.77 -2.62
C ALA A 97 9.88 5.16 -3.18
N MET A 98 9.59 4.82 -4.45
CA MET A 98 8.27 5.02 -5.07
C MET A 98 7.20 4.19 -4.36
N ASP A 99 7.45 2.91 -4.10
CA ASP A 99 6.51 2.02 -3.42
C ASP A 99 6.18 2.51 -2.01
N LEU A 100 7.19 2.92 -1.22
CA LEU A 100 7.00 3.50 0.11
C LEU A 100 6.21 4.82 0.06
N HIS A 101 6.47 5.68 -0.92
CA HIS A 101 5.71 6.91 -1.11
C HIS A 101 4.25 6.62 -1.42
N ASN A 102 3.97 5.74 -2.37
CA ASN A 102 2.62 5.37 -2.77
C ASN A 102 1.86 4.64 -1.65
N ASN A 103 2.55 3.83 -0.83
CA ASN A 103 2.00 3.22 0.38
C ASN A 103 1.50 4.30 1.35
N ARG A 104 2.33 5.29 1.67
CA ARG A 104 1.98 6.41 2.57
C ARG A 104 0.88 7.29 2.00
N PHE A 105 0.87 7.50 0.69
CA PHE A 105 -0.20 8.21 0.01
C PHE A 105 -1.56 7.54 0.24
N GLY A 106 -1.63 6.21 0.06
CA GLY A 106 -2.85 5.43 0.32
C GLY A 106 -3.29 5.50 1.79
N GLN A 107 -2.35 5.37 2.73
CA GLN A 107 -2.61 5.51 4.17
C GLN A 107 -3.17 6.89 4.52
N ALA A 108 -2.60 7.95 3.95
CA ALA A 108 -3.00 9.33 4.23
C ALA A 108 -4.42 9.66 3.72
N LEU A 109 -4.87 9.01 2.63
CA LEU A 109 -6.22 9.18 2.11
C LEU A 109 -7.29 8.53 2.97
N PHE A 110 -6.96 7.52 3.76
CA PHE A 110 -7.91 6.91 4.70
C PHE A 110 -8.20 7.85 5.87
N LYS A 111 -9.47 8.22 6.05
CA LYS A 111 -9.93 9.15 7.10
C LYS A 111 -10.92 8.51 8.09
N GLY A 112 -11.03 7.18 8.10
CA GLY A 112 -11.99 6.48 8.95
C GLY A 112 -13.38 6.32 8.33
N ASN A 113 -13.57 6.75 7.10
CA ASN A 113 -14.84 6.62 6.39
C ASN A 113 -15.00 5.22 5.79
N ASP A 114 -16.16 4.62 5.97
CA ASP A 114 -16.51 3.35 5.32
C ASP A 114 -17.20 3.65 3.99
N ILE A 115 -16.39 3.82 2.95
CA ILE A 115 -16.88 3.99 1.57
C ILE A 115 -16.75 2.67 0.81
N SER A 116 -17.63 2.46 -0.18
CA SER A 116 -17.64 1.22 -0.95
C SER A 116 -16.37 1.03 -1.76
N THR A 117 -16.04 -0.22 -2.06
CA THR A 117 -14.86 -0.58 -2.87
C THR A 117 -14.89 0.10 -4.24
N GLU A 118 -16.05 0.21 -4.89
CA GLU A 118 -16.19 0.88 -6.18
C GLU A 118 -15.81 2.36 -6.10
N LYS A 119 -16.23 3.07 -5.05
CA LYS A 119 -15.86 4.47 -4.83
C LYS A 119 -14.36 4.63 -4.55
N ILE A 120 -13.77 3.69 -3.82
CA ILE A 120 -12.32 3.67 -3.57
C ILE A 120 -11.56 3.47 -4.88
N ILE A 121 -11.98 2.53 -5.71
CA ILE A 121 -11.37 2.29 -7.04
C ILE A 121 -11.41 3.57 -7.88
N LEU A 122 -12.57 4.21 -8.01
CA LEU A 122 -12.72 5.44 -8.78
C LEU A 122 -11.81 6.56 -8.23
N LEU A 123 -11.75 6.72 -6.90
CA LEU A 123 -10.86 7.70 -6.26
C LEU A 123 -9.40 7.49 -6.68
N PHE A 124 -8.90 6.26 -6.59
CA PHE A 124 -7.51 5.96 -6.95
C PHE A 124 -7.25 6.00 -8.45
N GLN A 125 -8.23 5.69 -9.29
CA GLN A 125 -8.12 5.88 -10.74
C GLN A 125 -7.96 7.37 -11.10
N GLU A 126 -8.70 8.28 -10.45
CA GLU A 126 -8.52 9.73 -10.64
C GLU A 126 -7.13 10.18 -10.16
N LYS A 127 -6.65 9.67 -9.03
CA LYS A 127 -5.28 9.97 -8.57
C LYS A 127 -4.21 9.43 -9.51
N MET A 128 -4.43 8.27 -10.11
CA MET A 128 -3.52 7.67 -11.09
C MET A 128 -3.39 8.52 -12.37
N LYS A 129 -4.48 9.19 -12.82
CA LYS A 129 -4.44 10.05 -14.01
C LYS A 129 -3.41 11.19 -13.88
N VAL A 130 -3.29 11.75 -12.68
CA VAL A 130 -2.38 12.87 -12.38
C VAL A 130 -1.07 12.43 -11.71
N ALA A 131 -0.76 11.14 -11.74
CA ALA A 131 0.48 10.59 -11.21
C ALA A 131 1.70 11.13 -11.95
N ILE A 132 2.80 11.33 -11.23
CA ILE A 132 4.04 11.94 -11.76
C ILE A 132 5.09 10.87 -12.00
N LYS A 133 5.69 10.90 -13.18
CA LYS A 133 6.86 10.09 -13.50
C LYS A 133 8.08 10.68 -12.82
N VAL A 134 8.83 9.83 -12.09
CA VAL A 134 10.06 10.22 -11.41
C VAL A 134 11.24 9.38 -11.90
N SER A 135 12.42 9.97 -11.97
CA SER A 135 13.65 9.30 -12.36
C SER A 135 14.70 9.24 -11.24
N LYS A 136 14.49 10.01 -10.18
CA LYS A 136 15.39 10.14 -9.02
C LYS A 136 14.58 10.18 -7.73
N VAL A 137 15.20 9.71 -6.63
CA VAL A 137 14.58 9.70 -5.29
C VAL A 137 14.22 11.11 -4.82
N GLU A 138 15.06 12.09 -5.12
CA GLU A 138 14.89 13.50 -4.72
C GLU A 138 13.62 14.13 -5.31
N GLU A 139 13.18 13.68 -6.49
CA GLU A 139 11.94 14.13 -7.13
C GLU A 139 10.68 13.68 -6.38
N ILE A 140 10.76 12.58 -5.63
CA ILE A 140 9.65 12.05 -4.84
C ILE A 140 9.30 12.99 -3.68
N GLU A 141 10.29 13.61 -3.06
CA GLU A 141 10.09 14.51 -1.90
C GLU A 141 9.28 15.76 -2.25
N ILE A 142 9.32 16.17 -3.52
CA ILE A 142 8.60 17.35 -4.03
C ILE A 142 7.12 17.02 -4.33
N THR A 143 6.79 15.74 -4.53
CA THR A 143 5.47 15.27 -5.00
C THR A 143 4.63 14.66 -3.88
N LYS A 144 4.57 15.32 -2.71
CA LYS A 144 3.94 14.78 -1.49
C LYS A 144 2.47 14.38 -1.63
N ASP A 145 1.73 15.03 -2.51
CA ASP A 145 0.28 14.92 -2.67
C ASP A 145 -0.17 14.18 -3.95
N LYS A 146 0.76 13.52 -4.65
CA LYS A 146 0.48 12.75 -5.87
C LYS A 146 1.10 11.38 -5.83
N LEU A 147 0.53 10.43 -6.58
CA LEU A 147 1.16 9.16 -6.88
C LEU A 147 2.39 9.37 -7.77
N VAL A 148 3.41 8.52 -7.61
CA VAL A 148 4.64 8.55 -8.43
C VAL A 148 4.89 7.19 -9.09
N TYR A 149 5.52 7.21 -10.29
CA TYR A 149 5.86 6.01 -11.05
C TYR A 149 7.13 6.21 -11.88
#